data_44ff2f685f2bce2510c2f698efb581ea
#
_entry.id   44ff2f685f2bce2510c2f698efb581ea
#
_cell.length_a   1.000
_cell.length_b   1.000
_cell.length_c   1.000
_cell.angle_alpha   90.00
_cell.angle_beta   90.00
_cell.angle_gamma   90.00
#
_symmetry.space_group_name_H-M   'P 1'
#
loop_
_entity.id
_entity.type
_entity.pdbx_description
1 polymer ?
#
loop_
_entity_poly.entity_id
_entity_poly.type
_entity_poly.pdbx_seq_one_letter_code
_entity_poly.pdbx_strand_id
1 'polypeptide(L)'
;MFYREAGQFYTSYAKDQGIFQLKQDKYGLWGILFIAFVVVPVGLYLMVQGGLMAASTKDYLYNSIFLLLLVNSMAALGLNILTGYCGQISLGTAAFMGVGAFTAFKFSTGLNYRIQKEDEAGELVSELIPLLPAIDNPILLVLIAGAVTAVVGVIFGLPSLRIKGFYLAVATLAAQFFLVWCFSRVEWLYDYVSSSTIQIPPLKLFGLVVTGSETVMRDGQQVTIYPAAETKYLICLSLVVFFAFVAKNLVRGRIGRAWMAIRDMDIAAQLIGIRPLATKLLAFAVSSFFCGMAGAMSLIFYLGALEGAEAFNINESFSVLFMVIIGGLGSITGSFLGAGFITLIPIFLVVSLPWLGGQFGIPVDAAMVEHIQFMIFGALIIVFLIMEPLGLAHLWQIGKEKLRQWPFPY
;
A
#
# COMPACT_ATOMS: atom_id res chain seq x y z
N MET A 1 -28.67 -24.28 -2.97
CA MET A 1 -29.81 -23.49 -3.43
C MET A 1 -29.55 -22.04 -3.08
N PHE A 2 -29.18 -21.21 -4.04
CA PHE A 2 -28.96 -19.77 -3.80
C PHE A 2 -30.34 -19.12 -3.69
N TYR A 3 -30.66 -18.60 -2.52
CA TYR A 3 -31.94 -18.00 -2.24
C TYR A 3 -32.08 -16.68 -3.00
N ARG A 4 -33.10 -16.55 -3.81
CA ARG A 4 -33.44 -15.34 -4.54
C ARG A 4 -34.30 -14.48 -3.63
N GLU A 5 -33.74 -13.45 -3.03
CA GLU A 5 -34.52 -12.40 -2.37
C GLU A 5 -35.09 -11.47 -3.45
N ALA A 6 -36.39 -11.61 -3.71
CA ALA A 6 -37.12 -10.69 -4.57
C ALA A 6 -37.36 -9.36 -3.81
N GLY A 7 -36.41 -8.44 -3.92
CA GLY A 7 -36.45 -7.13 -3.27
C GLY A 7 -35.76 -7.11 -1.91
N GLN A 8 -34.82 -6.17 -1.75
CA GLN A 8 -34.19 -5.86 -0.45
C GLN A 8 -34.99 -4.74 0.21
N PHE A 9 -35.68 -5.10 1.26
CA PHE A 9 -36.50 -4.17 2.02
C PHE A 9 -36.02 -4.13 3.47
N TYR A 10 -35.69 -2.95 3.94
CA TYR A 10 -35.26 -2.74 5.32
C TYR A 10 -36.20 -1.78 6.04
N THR A 11 -36.68 -2.19 7.21
CA THR A 11 -37.58 -1.40 8.06
C THR A 11 -36.87 -0.42 8.98
N SER A 12 -35.52 -0.46 9.05
CA SER A 12 -34.74 0.42 9.93
C SER A 12 -33.50 0.98 9.23
N TYR A 13 -33.21 2.25 9.45
CA TYR A 13 -32.03 2.97 8.97
C TYR A 13 -30.72 2.26 9.33
N ALA A 14 -30.64 1.69 10.52
CA ALA A 14 -29.45 0.98 10.98
C ALA A 14 -29.14 -0.28 10.17
N LYS A 15 -30.16 -0.99 9.68
CA LYS A 15 -30.00 -2.15 8.79
C LYS A 15 -29.63 -1.74 7.37
N ASP A 16 -30.25 -0.67 6.88
CA ASP A 16 -29.96 -0.14 5.55
C ASP A 16 -28.51 0.42 5.45
N GLN A 17 -28.03 1.04 6.53
CA GLN A 17 -26.65 1.49 6.65
C GLN A 17 -25.67 0.37 7.06
N GLY A 18 -26.08 -0.89 7.19
CA GLY A 18 -25.22 -2.03 7.51
C GLY A 18 -24.07 -2.20 6.50
N ILE A 19 -22.85 -2.57 6.95
CA ILE A 19 -21.68 -2.80 6.07
C ILE A 19 -21.96 -3.88 5.03
N PHE A 20 -22.74 -4.89 5.42
CA PHE A 20 -23.16 -5.99 4.57
C PHE A 20 -24.67 -6.03 4.56
N GLN A 21 -25.25 -5.60 3.48
CA GLN A 21 -26.70 -5.66 3.30
C GLN A 21 -27.18 -7.10 3.12
N LEU A 22 -26.38 -7.93 2.44
CA LEU A 22 -26.69 -9.34 2.21
C LEU A 22 -25.89 -10.27 3.12
N LYS A 23 -26.56 -11.32 3.63
CA LYS A 23 -25.89 -12.40 4.37
C LYS A 23 -24.81 -13.09 3.52
N GLN A 24 -25.05 -13.25 2.23
CA GLN A 24 -24.11 -13.84 1.28
C GLN A 24 -22.81 -13.04 1.16
N ASP A 25 -22.87 -11.71 1.08
CA ASP A 25 -21.68 -10.85 1.03
C ASP A 25 -20.88 -10.93 2.34
N LYS A 26 -21.58 -11.07 3.48
CA LYS A 26 -20.94 -11.30 4.77
C LYS A 26 -20.20 -12.64 4.81
N TYR A 27 -20.85 -13.73 4.39
CA TYR A 27 -20.22 -15.04 4.34
C TYR A 27 -19.09 -15.09 3.32
N GLY A 28 -19.25 -14.43 2.15
CA GLY A 28 -18.19 -14.30 1.14
C GLY A 28 -16.95 -13.62 1.68
N LEU A 29 -17.10 -12.50 2.42
CA LEU A 29 -15.95 -11.84 3.07
C LEU A 29 -15.30 -12.73 4.12
N TRP A 30 -16.08 -13.35 5.01
CA TRP A 30 -15.53 -14.27 6.00
C TRP A 30 -14.81 -15.45 5.35
N GLY A 31 -15.33 -15.96 4.22
CA GLY A 31 -14.66 -17.00 3.42
C GLY A 31 -13.31 -16.54 2.88
N ILE A 32 -13.24 -15.34 2.29
CA ILE A 32 -11.99 -14.76 1.80
C ILE A 32 -10.98 -14.55 2.94
N LEU A 33 -11.43 -14.01 4.08
CA LEU A 33 -10.57 -13.83 5.25
C LEU A 33 -10.10 -15.19 5.81
N PHE A 34 -10.95 -16.18 5.88
CA PHE A 34 -10.58 -17.52 6.32
C PHE A 34 -9.51 -18.14 5.38
N ILE A 35 -9.69 -17.99 4.07
CA ILE A 35 -8.69 -18.45 3.09
C ILE A 35 -7.37 -17.72 3.33
N ALA A 36 -7.36 -16.37 3.45
CA ALA A 36 -6.15 -15.59 3.61
C ALA A 36 -5.43 -15.87 4.95
N PHE A 37 -6.15 -15.99 6.07
CA PHE A 37 -5.54 -16.14 7.39
C PHE A 37 -5.20 -17.61 7.74
N VAL A 38 -5.94 -18.57 7.20
CA VAL A 38 -5.83 -19.98 7.60
C VAL A 38 -5.41 -20.87 6.44
N VAL A 39 -6.16 -20.85 5.32
CA VAL A 39 -5.92 -21.81 4.23
C VAL A 39 -4.57 -21.54 3.55
N VAL A 40 -4.19 -20.28 3.32
CA VAL A 40 -2.92 -19.94 2.69
C VAL A 40 -1.73 -20.35 3.58
N PRO A 41 -1.64 -19.95 4.87
CA PRO A 41 -0.50 -20.35 5.71
C PRO A 41 -0.43 -21.86 5.95
N VAL A 42 -1.56 -22.48 6.32
CA VAL A 42 -1.59 -23.90 6.62
C VAL A 42 -1.38 -24.75 5.35
N GLY A 43 -2.00 -24.33 4.23
CA GLY A 43 -1.88 -25.03 2.95
C GLY A 43 -0.44 -25.05 2.43
N LEU A 44 0.24 -23.89 2.44
CA LEU A 44 1.65 -23.80 2.02
C LEU A 44 2.58 -24.58 2.97
N TYR A 45 2.30 -24.56 4.28
CA TYR A 45 3.05 -25.34 5.25
C TYR A 45 2.92 -26.84 4.98
N LEU A 46 1.68 -27.34 4.76
CA LEU A 46 1.42 -28.74 4.45
C LEU A 46 2.03 -29.17 3.11
N MET A 47 2.03 -28.30 2.08
CA MET A 47 2.68 -28.58 0.79
C MET A 47 4.18 -28.75 0.92
N VAL A 48 4.84 -27.98 1.78
CA VAL A 48 6.27 -28.14 2.05
C VAL A 48 6.54 -29.43 2.82
N GLN A 49 5.77 -29.73 3.86
CA GLN A 49 5.90 -30.97 4.64
C GLN A 49 5.61 -32.23 3.81
N GLY A 50 4.64 -32.17 2.90
CA GLY A 50 4.30 -33.25 1.98
C GLY A 50 5.30 -33.43 0.82
N GLY A 51 6.37 -32.60 0.74
CA GLY A 51 7.37 -32.69 -0.34
C GLY A 51 6.87 -32.21 -1.70
N LEU A 52 5.68 -31.61 -1.77
CA LEU A 52 5.08 -31.09 -3.01
C LEU A 52 5.68 -29.74 -3.43
N MET A 53 6.28 -29.00 -2.50
CA MET A 53 6.86 -27.69 -2.72
C MET A 53 8.16 -27.53 -1.94
N ALA A 54 9.16 -26.90 -2.55
CA ALA A 54 10.40 -26.53 -1.85
C ALA A 54 10.16 -25.39 -0.86
N ALA A 55 10.87 -25.37 0.27
CA ALA A 55 10.77 -24.29 1.24
C ALA A 55 11.13 -22.92 0.65
N SER A 56 12.11 -22.86 -0.27
CA SER A 56 12.48 -21.64 -1.00
C SER A 56 11.34 -21.09 -1.85
N THR A 57 10.54 -21.95 -2.47
CA THR A 57 9.36 -21.53 -3.25
C THR A 57 8.27 -20.94 -2.35
N LYS A 58 8.07 -21.52 -1.15
CA LYS A 58 7.14 -20.99 -0.16
C LYS A 58 7.58 -19.57 0.28
N ASP A 59 8.85 -19.39 0.61
CA ASP A 59 9.38 -18.08 1.03
C ASP A 59 9.32 -17.05 -0.10
N TYR A 60 9.53 -17.46 -1.34
CA TYR A 60 9.33 -16.61 -2.51
C TYR A 60 7.87 -16.16 -2.65
N LEU A 61 6.90 -17.06 -2.51
CA LEU A 61 5.46 -16.71 -2.57
C LEU A 61 5.08 -15.69 -1.51
N TYR A 62 5.55 -15.86 -0.27
CA TYR A 62 5.27 -14.90 0.80
C TYR A 62 5.94 -13.55 0.55
N ASN A 63 7.26 -13.56 0.34
CA ASN A 63 8.03 -12.32 0.27
C ASN A 63 7.77 -11.55 -1.03
N SER A 64 7.73 -12.22 -2.20
CA SER A 64 7.64 -11.54 -3.50
C SER A 64 6.23 -11.33 -4.03
N ILE A 65 5.25 -12.12 -3.58
CA ILE A 65 3.88 -12.03 -4.08
C ILE A 65 2.94 -11.47 -3.02
N PHE A 66 2.77 -12.18 -1.90
CA PHE A 66 1.74 -11.81 -0.95
C PHE A 66 2.03 -10.52 -0.19
N LEU A 67 3.28 -10.32 0.27
CA LEU A 67 3.65 -9.08 0.96
C LEU A 67 3.57 -7.89 0.03
N LEU A 68 4.08 -8.00 -1.20
CA LEU A 68 3.99 -6.93 -2.19
C LEU A 68 2.53 -6.58 -2.52
N LEU A 69 1.67 -7.59 -2.70
CA LEU A 69 0.23 -7.39 -2.93
C LEU A 69 -0.44 -6.65 -1.78
N LEU A 70 -0.11 -6.98 -0.53
CA LEU A 70 -0.67 -6.32 0.66
C LEU A 70 -0.21 -4.87 0.77
N VAL A 71 1.07 -4.59 0.54
CA VAL A 71 1.64 -3.22 0.52
C VAL A 71 0.96 -2.38 -0.56
N ASN A 72 0.89 -2.90 -1.77
CA ASN A 72 0.25 -2.24 -2.91
C ASN A 72 -1.25 -2.02 -2.68
N SER A 73 -1.94 -2.97 -2.04
CA SER A 73 -3.34 -2.80 -1.66
C SER A 73 -3.54 -1.66 -0.67
N MET A 74 -2.63 -1.49 0.30
CA MET A 74 -2.68 -0.38 1.25
C MET A 74 -2.45 0.98 0.55
N ALA A 75 -1.47 1.06 -0.36
CA ALA A 75 -1.20 2.26 -1.15
C ALA A 75 -2.39 2.62 -2.06
N ALA A 76 -2.93 1.61 -2.76
CA ALA A 76 -4.11 1.78 -3.61
C ALA A 76 -5.35 2.22 -2.83
N LEU A 77 -5.57 1.70 -1.61
CA LEU A 77 -6.64 2.17 -0.72
C LEU A 77 -6.46 3.66 -0.39
N GLY A 78 -5.25 4.08 -0.03
CA GLY A 78 -4.94 5.47 0.28
C GLY A 78 -5.23 6.40 -0.90
N LEU A 79 -4.70 6.08 -2.08
CA LEU A 79 -4.92 6.89 -3.27
C LEU A 79 -6.38 6.88 -3.72
N ASN A 80 -7.09 5.75 -3.59
CA ASN A 80 -8.49 5.64 -3.97
C ASN A 80 -9.42 6.51 -3.10
N ILE A 81 -9.09 6.69 -1.81
CA ILE A 81 -9.83 7.63 -0.95
C ILE A 81 -9.74 9.04 -1.53
N LEU A 82 -8.58 9.48 -1.96
CA LEU A 82 -8.38 10.81 -2.51
C LEU A 82 -8.95 10.95 -3.93
N THR A 83 -8.55 10.07 -4.83
CA THR A 83 -8.90 10.15 -6.25
C THR A 83 -10.30 9.62 -6.51
N GLY A 84 -10.65 8.47 -5.95
CA GLY A 84 -11.92 7.80 -6.23
C GLY A 84 -13.12 8.41 -5.49
N TYR A 85 -12.97 8.74 -4.20
CA TYR A 85 -14.07 9.26 -3.41
C TYR A 85 -14.12 10.79 -3.34
N CYS A 86 -12.98 11.49 -3.35
CA CYS A 86 -12.95 12.96 -3.29
C CYS A 86 -12.71 13.63 -4.65
N GLY A 87 -12.37 12.86 -5.70
CA GLY A 87 -12.17 13.37 -7.05
C GLY A 87 -10.88 14.20 -7.22
N GLN A 88 -9.89 14.02 -6.33
CA GLN A 88 -8.62 14.76 -6.36
C GLN A 88 -7.51 13.86 -6.90
N ILE A 89 -7.01 14.11 -8.10
CA ILE A 89 -5.91 13.33 -8.69
C ILE A 89 -4.60 13.74 -8.02
N SER A 90 -3.84 12.75 -7.52
CA SER A 90 -2.50 12.94 -6.98
C SER A 90 -1.50 12.06 -7.72
N LEU A 91 -0.37 12.65 -8.11
CA LEU A 91 0.76 11.97 -8.75
C LEU A 91 1.99 11.86 -7.81
N GLY A 92 1.81 12.17 -6.53
CA GLY A 92 2.86 12.15 -5.52
C GLY A 92 2.81 10.96 -4.56
N THR A 93 2.10 9.90 -4.89
CA THR A 93 1.81 8.78 -3.98
C THR A 93 3.08 8.09 -3.50
N ALA A 94 4.03 7.80 -4.39
CA ALA A 94 5.28 7.14 -4.02
C ALA A 94 6.16 8.01 -3.10
N ALA A 95 6.16 9.34 -3.28
CA ALA A 95 6.88 10.21 -2.36
C ALA A 95 6.31 10.18 -0.94
N PHE A 96 4.98 10.13 -0.79
CA PHE A 96 4.36 9.95 0.52
C PHE A 96 4.64 8.55 1.10
N MET A 97 4.72 7.51 0.27
CA MET A 97 5.22 6.20 0.72
C MET A 97 6.68 6.31 1.20
N GLY A 98 7.53 7.04 0.47
CA GLY A 98 8.91 7.32 0.87
C GLY A 98 9.00 8.02 2.22
N VAL A 99 8.21 9.07 2.46
CA VAL A 99 8.15 9.75 3.77
C VAL A 99 7.82 8.74 4.88
N GLY A 100 6.88 7.83 4.64
CA GLY A 100 6.53 6.77 5.59
C GLY A 100 7.69 5.80 5.86
N ALA A 101 8.37 5.35 4.82
CA ALA A 101 9.52 4.45 4.95
C ALA A 101 10.67 5.10 5.72
N PHE A 102 11.06 6.33 5.38
CA PHE A 102 12.10 7.07 6.09
C PHE A 102 11.70 7.39 7.54
N THR A 103 10.43 7.68 7.80
CA THR A 103 9.95 7.84 9.17
C THR A 103 10.09 6.55 9.96
N ALA A 104 9.68 5.41 9.40
CA ALA A 104 9.82 4.11 10.05
C ALA A 104 11.29 3.79 10.35
N PHE A 105 12.20 4.06 9.40
CA PHE A 105 13.64 3.91 9.60
C PHE A 105 14.15 4.78 10.75
N LYS A 106 13.86 6.08 10.73
CA LYS A 106 14.36 7.03 11.75
C LYS A 106 13.87 6.70 13.16
N PHE A 107 12.61 6.25 13.30
CA PHE A 107 12.09 5.86 14.61
C PHE A 107 12.55 4.46 15.04
N SER A 108 12.98 3.60 14.09
CA SER A 108 13.55 2.29 14.42
C SER A 108 15.01 2.36 14.84
N THR A 109 15.79 3.32 14.30
CA THR A 109 17.20 3.56 14.69
C THR A 109 17.32 4.56 15.85
N GLY A 110 16.24 5.25 16.20
CA GLY A 110 16.22 6.39 17.11
C GLY A 110 16.49 7.70 16.37
N LEU A 111 15.92 8.79 16.87
CA LEU A 111 16.16 10.13 16.31
C LEU A 111 17.52 10.64 16.78
N ASN A 112 18.53 10.45 15.94
CA ASN A 112 19.89 10.90 16.22
C ASN A 112 20.16 12.21 15.45
N TYR A 113 20.84 13.15 16.13
CA TYR A 113 21.33 14.40 15.54
C TYR A 113 22.84 14.48 15.69
N ARG A 114 23.55 14.80 14.61
CA ARG A 114 25.01 14.95 14.59
C ARG A 114 25.38 16.34 15.05
N ILE A 115 26.13 16.46 16.13
CA ILE A 115 26.77 17.70 16.57
C ILE A 115 28.27 17.55 16.38
N GLN A 116 28.90 18.58 15.81
CA GLN A 116 30.35 18.70 15.77
C GLN A 116 30.81 19.36 17.08
N LYS A 117 31.56 18.63 17.89
CA LYS A 117 32.23 19.14 19.07
C LYS A 117 33.73 19.18 18.82
N GLU A 118 34.40 20.24 19.27
CA GLU A 118 35.85 20.28 19.36
C GLU A 118 36.30 19.41 20.55
N ASP A 119 37.14 18.41 20.30
CA ASP A 119 37.77 17.62 21.33
C ASP A 119 38.90 18.38 22.00
N GLU A 120 39.40 17.93 23.14
CA GLU A 120 40.53 18.57 23.87
C GLU A 120 41.79 18.72 23.03
N ALA A 121 41.90 17.98 21.92
CA ALA A 121 42.98 18.08 20.92
C ALA A 121 42.74 19.11 19.81
N GLY A 122 41.59 19.83 19.80
CA GLY A 122 41.21 20.77 18.75
C GLY A 122 40.72 20.14 17.46
N GLU A 123 40.46 18.81 17.46
CA GLU A 123 39.85 18.13 16.31
C GLU A 123 38.31 18.11 16.42
N LEU A 124 37.65 18.37 15.26
CA LEU A 124 36.20 18.32 15.17
C LEU A 124 35.72 16.88 15.16
N VAL A 125 35.29 16.37 16.32
CA VAL A 125 34.70 15.06 16.46
C VAL A 125 33.18 15.18 16.34
N SER A 126 32.58 14.33 15.47
CA SER A 126 31.15 14.27 15.30
C SER A 126 30.53 13.31 16.31
N GLU A 127 29.74 13.84 17.23
CA GLU A 127 28.99 13.06 18.22
C GLU A 127 27.50 12.99 17.82
N LEU A 128 26.92 11.79 17.89
CA LEU A 128 25.49 11.56 17.65
C LEU A 128 24.76 11.63 18.99
N ILE A 129 23.87 12.64 19.12
CA ILE A 129 23.05 12.80 20.33
C ILE A 129 21.67 12.17 20.03
N PRO A 130 21.23 11.16 20.81
CA PRO A 130 19.91 10.58 20.67
C PRO A 130 18.85 11.54 21.25
N LEU A 131 17.93 12.01 20.40
CA LEU A 131 16.78 12.84 20.81
C LEU A 131 15.62 11.97 21.30
N LEU A 132 15.39 10.81 20.67
CA LEU A 132 14.37 9.84 21.04
C LEU A 132 14.93 8.42 20.97
N PRO A 133 14.56 7.52 21.90
CA PRO A 133 14.98 6.14 21.85
C PRO A 133 14.42 5.42 20.63
N ALA A 134 15.11 4.36 20.20
CA ALA A 134 14.63 3.47 19.14
C ALA A 134 13.34 2.75 19.56
N ILE A 135 12.44 2.55 18.61
CA ILE A 135 11.18 1.83 18.77
C ILE A 135 11.29 0.48 18.06
N ASP A 136 11.15 -0.62 18.82
CA ASP A 136 11.28 -1.97 18.26
C ASP A 136 9.95 -2.56 17.76
N ASN A 137 8.80 -1.92 18.06
CA ASN A 137 7.49 -2.43 17.70
C ASN A 137 7.11 -2.05 16.26
N PRO A 138 7.03 -3.01 15.31
CA PRO A 138 6.75 -2.73 13.91
C PRO A 138 5.36 -2.13 13.66
N ILE A 139 4.35 -2.50 14.46
CA ILE A 139 2.99 -1.95 14.32
C ILE A 139 2.97 -0.48 14.69
N LEU A 140 3.64 -0.13 15.80
CA LEU A 140 3.73 1.26 16.24
C LEU A 140 4.50 2.12 15.23
N LEU A 141 5.59 1.59 14.65
CA LEU A 141 6.35 2.26 13.59
C LEU A 141 5.48 2.56 12.36
N VAL A 142 4.68 1.60 11.89
CA VAL A 142 3.76 1.81 10.77
C VAL A 142 2.73 2.91 11.06
N LEU A 143 2.19 2.95 12.29
CA LEU A 143 1.22 3.97 12.69
C LEU A 143 1.84 5.37 12.78
N ILE A 144 3.03 5.47 13.38
CA ILE A 144 3.78 6.74 13.46
C ILE A 144 4.13 7.22 12.06
N ALA A 145 4.61 6.33 11.18
CA ALA A 145 4.91 6.65 9.79
C ALA A 145 3.69 7.19 9.05
N GLY A 146 2.53 6.57 9.22
CA GLY A 146 1.28 7.09 8.68
C GLY A 146 0.94 8.48 9.21
N ALA A 147 1.03 8.69 10.54
CA ALA A 147 0.72 9.96 11.18
C ALA A 147 1.64 11.11 10.71
N VAL A 148 2.95 10.87 10.67
CA VAL A 148 3.93 11.85 10.17
C VAL A 148 3.67 12.16 8.69
N THR A 149 3.41 11.14 7.89
CA THR A 149 3.10 11.33 6.45
C THR A 149 1.79 12.11 6.27
N ALA A 150 0.80 11.92 7.12
CA ALA A 150 -0.43 12.72 7.09
C ALA A 150 -0.15 14.20 7.36
N VAL A 151 0.73 14.52 8.31
CA VAL A 151 1.17 15.91 8.58
C VAL A 151 1.89 16.50 7.37
N VAL A 152 2.84 15.76 6.79
CA VAL A 152 3.53 16.17 5.56
C VAL A 152 2.53 16.35 4.41
N GLY A 153 1.56 15.45 4.28
CA GLY A 153 0.46 15.55 3.33
C GLY A 153 -0.35 16.84 3.51
N VAL A 154 -0.68 17.24 4.74
CA VAL A 154 -1.36 18.51 5.01
C VAL A 154 -0.51 19.70 4.59
N ILE A 155 0.80 19.68 4.86
CA ILE A 155 1.72 20.76 4.48
C ILE A 155 1.76 20.96 2.97
N PHE A 156 1.89 19.88 2.17
CA PHE A 156 1.89 19.96 0.70
C PHE A 156 0.48 20.12 0.13
N GLY A 157 -0.53 19.55 0.78
CA GLY A 157 -1.93 19.63 0.36
C GLY A 157 -2.51 21.03 0.48
N LEU A 158 -2.14 21.79 1.51
CA LEU A 158 -2.71 23.11 1.78
C LEU A 158 -2.45 24.13 0.65
N PRO A 159 -1.23 24.30 0.10
CA PRO A 159 -1.01 25.15 -1.06
C PRO A 159 -1.60 24.54 -2.35
N SER A 160 -1.50 23.24 -2.55
CA SER A 160 -1.94 22.58 -3.77
C SER A 160 -3.47 22.62 -3.95
N LEU A 161 -4.23 22.51 -2.87
CA LEU A 161 -5.70 22.53 -2.89
C LEU A 161 -6.31 23.94 -3.08
N ARG A 162 -5.51 25.00 -3.01
CA ARG A 162 -5.95 26.37 -3.37
C ARG A 162 -6.02 26.54 -4.89
N ILE A 163 -5.35 25.70 -5.65
CA ILE A 163 -5.33 25.72 -7.10
C ILE A 163 -6.44 24.78 -7.60
N LYS A 164 -7.23 25.23 -8.58
CA LYS A 164 -8.37 24.46 -9.11
C LYS A 164 -7.95 23.60 -10.30
N GLY A 165 -8.61 22.44 -10.45
CA GLY A 165 -8.52 21.61 -11.65
C GLY A 165 -7.22 20.80 -11.76
N PHE A 166 -6.71 20.63 -12.98
CA PHE A 166 -5.53 19.80 -13.31
C PHE A 166 -4.23 20.24 -12.60
N TYR A 167 -4.13 21.51 -12.24
CA TYR A 167 -2.96 22.04 -11.54
C TYR A 167 -2.67 21.36 -10.20
N LEU A 168 -3.66 20.75 -9.57
CA LEU A 168 -3.45 19.95 -8.35
C LEU A 168 -2.55 18.74 -8.62
N ALA A 169 -2.77 18.03 -9.75
CA ALA A 169 -1.93 16.89 -10.13
C ALA A 169 -0.48 17.34 -10.39
N VAL A 170 -0.29 18.50 -11.03
CA VAL A 170 1.03 19.09 -11.27
C VAL A 170 1.72 19.47 -9.95
N ALA A 171 0.98 20.04 -8.99
CA ALA A 171 1.52 20.40 -7.68
C ALA A 171 1.97 19.17 -6.86
N THR A 172 1.19 18.08 -6.91
CA THR A 172 1.58 16.81 -6.25
C THR A 172 2.74 16.12 -6.97
N LEU A 173 2.86 16.29 -8.28
CA LEU A 173 4.02 15.85 -9.05
C LEU A 173 5.29 16.64 -8.66
N ALA A 174 5.18 17.96 -8.48
CA ALA A 174 6.30 18.77 -7.98
C ALA A 174 6.73 18.33 -6.57
N ALA A 175 5.77 18.02 -5.69
CA ALA A 175 6.04 17.47 -4.38
C ALA A 175 6.75 16.10 -4.46
N GLN A 176 6.40 15.26 -5.44
CA GLN A 176 7.07 13.98 -5.71
C GLN A 176 8.57 14.18 -5.96
N PHE A 177 8.93 15.04 -6.92
CA PHE A 177 10.32 15.30 -7.25
C PHE A 177 11.09 15.96 -6.10
N PHE A 178 10.44 16.88 -5.39
CA PHE A 178 11.07 17.54 -4.23
C PHE A 178 11.37 16.55 -3.10
N LEU A 179 10.43 15.69 -2.74
CA LEU A 179 10.63 14.71 -1.67
C LEU A 179 11.66 13.65 -2.05
N VAL A 180 11.65 13.16 -3.30
CA VAL A 180 12.69 12.23 -3.80
C VAL A 180 14.07 12.87 -3.77
N TRP A 181 14.16 14.16 -4.13
CA TRP A 181 15.40 14.93 -3.99
C TRP A 181 15.86 15.02 -2.52
N CYS A 182 14.92 15.26 -1.58
CA CYS A 182 15.23 15.26 -0.16
C CYS A 182 15.78 13.90 0.31
N PHE A 183 15.17 12.79 -0.14
CA PHE A 183 15.63 11.43 0.21
C PHE A 183 17.06 11.15 -0.26
N SER A 184 17.54 11.81 -1.33
CA SER A 184 18.90 11.62 -1.86
C SER A 184 19.94 12.59 -1.27
N ARG A 185 19.51 13.72 -0.70
CA ARG A 185 20.40 14.83 -0.34
C ARG A 185 20.46 15.17 1.13
N VAL A 186 19.41 14.84 1.89
CA VAL A 186 19.35 15.17 3.32
C VAL A 186 20.01 14.05 4.13
N GLU A 187 21.28 14.24 4.51
CA GLU A 187 22.11 13.28 5.24
C GLU A 187 21.48 12.80 6.55
N TRP A 188 20.71 13.65 7.21
CA TRP A 188 19.99 13.28 8.43
C TRP A 188 18.99 12.15 8.22
N LEU A 189 18.39 12.02 7.02
CA LEU A 189 17.39 10.98 6.75
C LEU A 189 17.98 9.57 6.75
N TYR A 190 19.27 9.41 6.41
CA TYR A 190 19.97 8.11 6.41
C TYR A 190 21.08 8.01 7.45
N ASP A 191 20.89 8.69 8.59
CA ASP A 191 21.80 8.65 9.75
C ASP A 191 23.27 9.00 9.41
N TYR A 192 23.47 9.89 8.43
CA TYR A 192 24.80 10.36 7.99
C TYR A 192 25.72 9.24 7.47
N VAL A 193 25.15 8.10 7.07
CA VAL A 193 25.92 7.00 6.46
C VAL A 193 26.27 7.38 5.02
N SER A 194 27.44 6.97 4.54
CA SER A 194 27.91 7.31 3.19
C SER A 194 27.08 6.67 2.07
N SER A 195 26.33 5.61 2.37
CA SER A 195 25.41 4.98 1.42
C SER A 195 24.02 5.59 1.56
N SER A 196 23.36 5.89 0.45
CA SER A 196 21.95 6.34 0.41
C SER A 196 20.94 5.24 0.74
N THR A 197 21.43 4.04 1.08
CA THR A 197 20.61 2.87 1.43
C THR A 197 20.25 2.88 2.90
N ILE A 198 18.96 2.83 3.21
CA ILE A 198 18.46 2.65 4.57
C ILE A 198 18.15 1.17 4.81
N GLN A 199 18.54 0.66 5.98
CA GLN A 199 18.28 -0.71 6.40
C GLN A 199 17.63 -0.72 7.77
N ILE A 200 16.52 -1.44 7.89
CA ILE A 200 15.81 -1.57 9.17
C ILE A 200 16.58 -2.49 10.13
N PRO A 201 16.76 -2.08 11.39
CA PRO A 201 17.28 -2.97 12.42
C PRO A 201 16.31 -4.13 12.70
N PRO A 202 16.77 -5.21 13.38
CA PRO A 202 15.88 -6.29 13.80
C PRO A 202 14.78 -5.78 14.72
N LEU A 203 13.53 -5.92 14.30
CA LEU A 203 12.35 -5.51 15.07
C LEU A 203 11.69 -6.71 15.74
N LYS A 204 11.19 -6.52 16.96
CA LYS A 204 10.53 -7.56 17.75
C LYS A 204 9.08 -7.21 18.03
N LEU A 205 8.21 -8.20 17.89
CA LEU A 205 6.80 -8.10 18.29
C LEU A 205 6.50 -9.23 19.28
N PHE A 206 6.12 -8.89 20.51
CA PHE A 206 5.89 -9.88 21.59
C PHE A 206 7.04 -10.88 21.79
N GLY A 207 8.30 -10.44 21.61
CA GLY A 207 9.48 -11.28 21.74
C GLY A 207 9.84 -12.12 20.49
N LEU A 208 9.02 -12.11 19.46
CA LEU A 208 9.32 -12.74 18.17
C LEU A 208 10.03 -11.76 17.24
N VAL A 209 11.11 -12.20 16.60
CA VAL A 209 11.82 -11.42 15.57
C VAL A 209 10.93 -11.37 14.32
N VAL A 210 10.55 -10.16 13.91
CA VAL A 210 9.68 -9.93 12.75
C VAL A 210 10.49 -9.49 11.54
N THR A 211 11.59 -8.75 11.75
CA THR A 211 12.43 -8.21 10.66
C THR A 211 13.91 -8.41 11.00
N GLY A 212 14.74 -8.47 9.97
CA GLY A 212 16.18 -8.67 10.14
C GLY A 212 16.53 -10.09 10.59
N SER A 213 17.79 -10.31 10.96
CA SER A 213 18.28 -11.54 11.57
C SER A 213 18.85 -11.21 12.94
N GLU A 214 18.53 -12.00 13.95
CA GLU A 214 19.11 -11.87 15.28
C GLU A 214 20.05 -13.04 15.55
N THR A 215 21.29 -12.73 15.91
CA THR A 215 22.25 -13.77 16.33
C THR A 215 22.16 -13.92 17.85
N VAL A 216 21.66 -15.06 18.29
CA VAL A 216 21.51 -15.40 19.70
C VAL A 216 22.51 -16.50 20.04
N MET A 217 23.19 -16.35 21.16
CA MET A 217 24.05 -17.43 21.73
C MET A 217 23.15 -18.48 22.37
N ARG A 218 23.07 -19.65 21.77
CA ARG A 218 22.34 -20.79 22.32
C ARG A 218 23.32 -21.96 22.50
N ASP A 219 23.45 -22.47 23.69
CA ASP A 219 24.36 -23.60 24.04
C ASP A 219 25.83 -23.39 23.60
N GLY A 220 26.30 -22.12 23.65
CA GLY A 220 27.70 -21.80 23.27
C GLY A 220 27.92 -21.67 21.75
N GLN A 221 26.88 -21.82 20.93
CA GLN A 221 26.92 -21.60 19.48
C GLN A 221 26.14 -20.35 19.09
N GLN A 222 26.66 -19.62 18.10
CA GLN A 222 25.96 -18.49 17.49
C GLN A 222 24.89 -19.03 16.54
N VAL A 223 23.61 -18.92 16.91
CA VAL A 223 22.47 -19.30 16.06
C VAL A 223 21.83 -18.03 15.54
N THR A 224 21.82 -17.86 14.22
CA THR A 224 21.14 -16.76 13.57
C THR A 224 19.67 -17.14 13.36
N ILE A 225 18.77 -16.41 14.01
CA ILE A 225 17.32 -16.58 13.88
C ILE A 225 16.85 -15.66 12.76
N TYR A 226 16.26 -16.25 11.72
CA TYR A 226 15.59 -15.52 10.65
C TYR A 226 14.09 -15.44 10.95
N PRO A 227 13.44 -14.29 10.64
CA PRO A 227 12.00 -14.17 10.82
C PRO A 227 11.26 -15.09 9.86
N ALA A 228 10.24 -15.77 10.36
CA ALA A 228 9.39 -16.61 9.52
C ALA A 228 8.57 -15.72 8.55
N ALA A 229 8.57 -16.06 7.28
CA ALA A 229 7.84 -15.31 6.25
C ALA A 229 6.32 -15.29 6.52
N GLU A 230 5.78 -16.36 7.11
CA GLU A 230 4.38 -16.45 7.54
C GLU A 230 4.03 -15.40 8.59
N THR A 231 4.92 -15.15 9.55
CA THR A 231 4.70 -14.16 10.61
C THR A 231 4.60 -12.74 10.03
N LYS A 232 5.50 -12.38 9.12
CA LYS A 232 5.46 -11.11 8.40
C LYS A 232 4.15 -10.94 7.63
N TYR A 233 3.75 -11.99 6.90
CA TYR A 233 2.52 -12.02 6.13
C TYR A 233 1.28 -11.82 7.01
N LEU A 234 1.15 -12.56 8.13
CA LEU A 234 0.00 -12.46 9.03
C LEU A 234 -0.13 -11.09 9.69
N ILE A 235 1.00 -10.47 10.10
CA ILE A 235 0.99 -9.12 10.67
C ILE A 235 0.57 -8.11 9.60
N CYS A 236 1.16 -8.19 8.41
CA CYS A 236 0.86 -7.31 7.29
C CYS A 236 -0.62 -7.44 6.87
N LEU A 237 -1.11 -8.67 6.74
CA LEU A 237 -2.52 -8.96 6.42
C LEU A 237 -3.47 -8.40 7.48
N SER A 238 -3.15 -8.55 8.76
CA SER A 238 -3.96 -8.03 9.86
C SER A 238 -4.07 -6.51 9.81
N LEU A 239 -2.97 -5.81 9.53
CA LEU A 239 -2.95 -4.36 9.35
C LEU A 239 -3.81 -3.94 8.15
N VAL A 240 -3.60 -4.57 6.98
CA VAL A 240 -4.37 -4.24 5.76
C VAL A 240 -5.86 -4.47 5.96
N VAL A 241 -6.26 -5.59 6.54
CA VAL A 241 -7.67 -5.89 6.82
C VAL A 241 -8.27 -4.89 7.79
N PHE A 242 -7.58 -4.58 8.89
CA PHE A 242 -8.04 -3.59 9.87
C PHE A 242 -8.27 -2.23 9.21
N PHE A 243 -7.27 -1.73 8.46
CA PHE A 243 -7.37 -0.42 7.82
C PHE A 243 -8.33 -0.40 6.63
N ALA A 244 -8.55 -1.52 5.95
CA ALA A 244 -9.61 -1.62 4.95
C ALA A 244 -11.01 -1.47 5.59
N PHE A 245 -11.22 -2.02 6.79
CA PHE A 245 -12.47 -1.78 7.54
C PHE A 245 -12.60 -0.33 8.01
N VAL A 246 -11.50 0.28 8.48
CA VAL A 246 -11.48 1.70 8.85
C VAL A 246 -11.83 2.57 7.63
N ALA A 247 -11.21 2.32 6.47
CA ALA A 247 -11.50 3.02 5.23
C ALA A 247 -12.96 2.85 4.81
N LYS A 248 -13.51 1.64 4.90
CA LYS A 248 -14.90 1.36 4.56
C LYS A 248 -15.89 2.11 5.46
N ASN A 249 -15.62 2.15 6.77
CA ASN A 249 -16.45 2.89 7.72
C ASN A 249 -16.34 4.41 7.50
N LEU A 250 -15.15 4.92 7.22
CA LEU A 250 -14.90 6.32 6.96
C LEU A 250 -15.66 6.82 5.72
N VAL A 251 -15.59 6.07 4.63
CA VAL A 251 -16.26 6.38 3.36
C VAL A 251 -17.79 6.39 3.52
N ARG A 252 -18.35 5.50 4.33
CA ARG A 252 -19.80 5.42 4.60
C ARG A 252 -20.28 6.48 5.60
N GLY A 253 -19.37 7.04 6.38
CA GLY A 253 -19.66 8.07 7.37
C GLY A 253 -20.04 9.43 6.76
N ARG A 254 -20.23 10.43 7.62
CA ARG A 254 -20.49 11.82 7.19
C ARG A 254 -19.36 12.38 6.34
N ILE A 255 -18.10 12.01 6.68
CA ILE A 255 -16.90 12.47 5.99
C ILE A 255 -16.88 11.96 4.55
N GLY A 256 -17.09 10.66 4.34
CA GLY A 256 -17.10 10.08 3.00
C GLY A 256 -18.22 10.62 2.12
N ARG A 257 -19.41 10.86 2.69
CA ARG A 257 -20.51 11.52 1.95
C ARG A 257 -20.16 12.95 1.54
N ALA A 258 -19.46 13.70 2.39
CA ALA A 258 -18.99 15.03 2.04
C ALA A 258 -17.93 14.98 0.92
N TRP A 259 -17.05 13.98 0.90
CA TRP A 259 -16.10 13.76 -0.19
C TRP A 259 -16.81 13.48 -1.51
N MET A 260 -17.78 12.55 -1.52
CA MET A 260 -18.54 12.22 -2.72
C MET A 260 -19.34 13.43 -3.24
N ALA A 261 -19.94 14.23 -2.36
CA ALA A 261 -20.65 15.46 -2.75
C ALA A 261 -19.70 16.48 -3.43
N ILE A 262 -18.46 16.61 -2.95
CA ILE A 262 -17.45 17.48 -3.58
C ILE A 262 -16.98 16.90 -4.93
N ARG A 263 -16.81 15.58 -5.03
CA ARG A 263 -16.42 14.92 -6.26
C ARG A 263 -17.44 15.15 -7.37
N ASP A 264 -18.72 14.98 -7.03
CA ASP A 264 -19.80 15.06 -8.00
C ASP A 264 -20.07 16.51 -8.41
N MET A 265 -20.15 17.46 -7.45
CA MET A 265 -20.35 18.88 -7.74
C MET A 265 -19.91 19.76 -6.57
N ASP A 266 -18.72 20.36 -6.63
CA ASP A 266 -18.13 21.11 -5.52
C ASP A 266 -18.90 22.42 -5.21
N ILE A 267 -19.50 23.07 -6.20
CA ILE A 267 -20.33 24.27 -6.02
C ILE A 267 -21.63 23.93 -5.27
N ALA A 268 -22.30 22.83 -5.66
CA ALA A 268 -23.52 22.41 -4.96
C ALA A 268 -23.22 21.99 -3.51
N ALA A 269 -22.07 21.32 -3.28
CA ALA A 269 -21.62 20.98 -1.94
C ALA A 269 -21.42 22.21 -1.04
N GLN A 270 -20.92 23.33 -1.59
CA GLN A 270 -20.80 24.59 -0.86
C GLN A 270 -22.17 25.16 -0.46
N LEU A 271 -23.15 25.09 -1.34
CA LEU A 271 -24.49 25.61 -1.07
C LEU A 271 -25.19 24.89 0.08
N ILE A 272 -24.90 23.63 0.30
CA ILE A 272 -25.41 22.83 1.44
C ILE A 272 -24.52 22.92 2.68
N GLY A 273 -23.53 23.84 2.69
CA GLY A 273 -22.71 24.15 3.86
C GLY A 273 -21.43 23.31 4.02
N ILE A 274 -21.04 22.50 3.06
CA ILE A 274 -19.77 21.78 3.08
C ILE A 274 -18.63 22.76 2.75
N ARG A 275 -17.57 22.77 3.56
CA ARG A 275 -16.36 23.60 3.34
C ARG A 275 -15.37 22.84 2.44
N PRO A 276 -15.20 23.18 1.14
CA PRO A 276 -14.46 22.34 0.21
C PRO A 276 -12.98 22.21 0.59
N LEU A 277 -12.31 23.29 0.97
CA LEU A 277 -10.88 23.26 1.31
C LEU A 277 -10.61 22.32 2.49
N ALA A 278 -11.34 22.47 3.58
CA ALA A 278 -11.15 21.62 4.77
C ALA A 278 -11.45 20.15 4.47
N THR A 279 -12.51 19.88 3.70
CA THR A 279 -12.95 18.53 3.35
C THR A 279 -11.96 17.85 2.39
N LYS A 280 -11.45 18.57 1.38
CA LYS A 280 -10.40 18.10 0.46
C LYS A 280 -9.08 17.85 1.21
N LEU A 281 -8.70 18.77 2.11
CA LEU A 281 -7.49 18.65 2.92
C LEU A 281 -7.54 17.42 3.85
N LEU A 282 -8.71 17.13 4.43
CA LEU A 282 -8.92 15.93 5.23
C LEU A 282 -8.78 14.66 4.39
N ALA A 283 -9.33 14.64 3.15
CA ALA A 283 -9.14 13.52 2.23
C ALA A 283 -7.65 13.32 1.89
N PHE A 284 -6.93 14.41 1.66
CA PHE A 284 -5.50 14.38 1.37
C PHE A 284 -4.70 13.87 2.55
N ALA A 285 -5.00 14.31 3.79
CA ALA A 285 -4.36 13.84 5.00
C ALA A 285 -4.59 12.34 5.24
N VAL A 286 -5.83 11.87 5.07
CA VAL A 286 -6.16 10.44 5.20
C VAL A 286 -5.47 9.62 4.12
N SER A 287 -5.50 10.06 2.87
CA SER A 287 -4.78 9.40 1.77
C SER A 287 -3.28 9.28 2.07
N SER A 288 -2.65 10.38 2.47
CA SER A 288 -1.23 10.41 2.84
C SER A 288 -0.91 9.50 4.03
N PHE A 289 -1.81 9.40 5.01
CA PHE A 289 -1.70 8.46 6.13
C PHE A 289 -1.60 7.00 5.63
N PHE A 290 -2.50 6.58 4.74
CA PHE A 290 -2.49 5.23 4.18
C PHE A 290 -1.25 4.98 3.30
N CYS A 291 -0.86 5.96 2.48
CA CYS A 291 0.35 5.87 1.66
C CYS A 291 1.62 5.77 2.53
N GLY A 292 1.71 6.56 3.62
CA GLY A 292 2.81 6.49 4.57
C GLY A 292 2.90 5.14 5.27
N MET A 293 1.76 4.57 5.65
CA MET A 293 1.71 3.21 6.20
C MET A 293 2.18 2.17 5.17
N ALA A 294 1.75 2.28 3.91
CA ALA A 294 2.20 1.39 2.83
C ALA A 294 3.73 1.46 2.64
N GLY A 295 4.30 2.67 2.66
CA GLY A 295 5.75 2.86 2.57
C GLY A 295 6.52 2.27 3.76
N ALA A 296 6.04 2.47 4.98
CA ALA A 296 6.62 1.83 6.16
C ALA A 296 6.51 0.29 6.10
N MET A 297 5.36 -0.25 5.66
CA MET A 297 5.17 -1.68 5.46
C MET A 297 6.08 -2.23 4.37
N SER A 298 6.32 -1.47 3.28
CA SER A 298 7.26 -1.83 2.22
C SER A 298 8.67 -2.01 2.77
N LEU A 299 9.15 -1.08 3.57
CA LEU A 299 10.48 -1.17 4.18
C LEU A 299 10.56 -2.27 5.25
N ILE A 300 9.58 -2.33 6.17
CA ILE A 300 9.62 -3.23 7.34
C ILE A 300 9.42 -4.70 6.92
N PHE A 301 8.40 -5.00 6.13
CA PHE A 301 7.99 -6.38 5.89
C PHE A 301 8.46 -6.95 4.55
N TYR A 302 8.59 -6.09 3.52
CA TYR A 302 8.88 -6.53 2.16
C TYR A 302 10.37 -6.45 1.81
N LEU A 303 10.96 -5.25 1.80
CA LEU A 303 12.32 -5.03 1.31
C LEU A 303 13.42 -5.22 2.37
N GLY A 304 13.17 -4.79 3.61
CA GLY A 304 14.17 -4.79 4.70
C GLY A 304 15.25 -3.72 4.56
N ALA A 305 15.68 -3.43 3.35
CA ALA A 305 16.59 -2.35 2.98
C ALA A 305 16.19 -1.76 1.64
N LEU A 306 16.34 -0.47 1.44
CA LEU A 306 16.04 0.20 0.18
C LEU A 306 16.88 1.45 -0.04
N GLU A 307 17.03 1.83 -1.29
CA GLU A 307 17.48 3.14 -1.71
C GLU A 307 16.27 4.03 -2.03
N GLY A 308 16.11 5.12 -1.25
CA GLY A 308 14.86 5.89 -1.26
C GLY A 308 14.54 6.56 -2.59
N ALA A 309 15.55 6.98 -3.33
CA ALA A 309 15.37 7.63 -4.62
C ALA A 309 14.88 6.64 -5.71
N GLU A 310 15.38 5.41 -5.69
CA GLU A 310 14.98 4.38 -6.65
C GLU A 310 13.65 3.74 -6.30
N ALA A 311 13.47 3.38 -5.02
CA ALA A 311 12.28 2.68 -4.55
C ALA A 311 10.99 3.51 -4.66
N PHE A 312 11.08 4.84 -4.48
CA PHE A 312 9.92 5.73 -4.50
C PHE A 312 9.95 6.72 -5.66
N ASN A 313 10.40 6.26 -6.81
CA ASN A 313 10.42 7.04 -8.04
C ASN A 313 8.99 7.31 -8.59
N ILE A 314 8.91 8.09 -9.66
CA ILE A 314 7.64 8.46 -10.28
C ILE A 314 6.90 7.26 -10.89
N ASN A 315 7.61 6.22 -11.35
CA ASN A 315 7.00 5.02 -11.92
C ASN A 315 6.15 4.29 -10.89
N GLU A 316 6.59 4.27 -9.62
CA GLU A 316 5.81 3.70 -8.53
C GLU A 316 4.53 4.49 -8.27
N SER A 317 4.56 5.84 -8.35
CA SER A 317 3.34 6.66 -8.28
C SER A 317 2.36 6.34 -9.40
N PHE A 318 2.84 6.13 -10.61
CA PHE A 318 1.99 5.71 -11.72
C PHE A 318 1.46 4.30 -11.55
N SER A 319 2.27 3.37 -11.04
CA SER A 319 1.82 1.99 -10.76
C SER A 319 0.65 1.98 -9.78
N VAL A 320 0.74 2.75 -8.68
CA VAL A 320 -0.37 2.86 -7.72
C VAL A 320 -1.60 3.54 -8.35
N LEU A 321 -1.40 4.55 -9.19
CA LEU A 321 -2.52 5.17 -9.92
C LEU A 321 -3.20 4.18 -10.87
N PHE A 322 -2.43 3.36 -11.58
CA PHE A 322 -2.96 2.31 -12.47
C PHE A 322 -3.75 1.25 -11.70
N MET A 323 -3.28 0.86 -10.51
CA MET A 323 -4.02 -0.04 -9.62
C MET A 323 -5.41 0.51 -9.30
N VAL A 324 -5.52 1.80 -9.03
CA VAL A 324 -6.80 2.44 -8.68
C VAL A 324 -7.70 2.60 -9.90
N ILE A 325 -7.17 2.99 -11.06
CA ILE A 325 -7.94 3.16 -12.30
C ILE A 325 -8.48 1.81 -12.78
N ILE A 326 -7.61 0.81 -12.94
CA ILE A 326 -7.99 -0.52 -13.42
C ILE A 326 -8.88 -1.23 -12.40
N GLY A 327 -8.59 -1.07 -11.11
CA GLY A 327 -9.39 -1.65 -10.04
C GLY A 327 -10.80 -1.09 -9.95
N GLY A 328 -10.95 0.21 -10.23
CA GLY A 328 -12.22 0.95 -10.20
C GLY A 328 -12.21 2.05 -9.14
N LEU A 329 -12.32 3.29 -9.63
CA LEU A 329 -12.37 4.50 -8.82
C LEU A 329 -13.58 4.50 -7.88
N GLY A 330 -13.36 4.83 -6.61
CA GLY A 330 -14.42 4.89 -5.60
C GLY A 330 -14.90 3.52 -5.11
N SER A 331 -14.12 2.46 -5.31
CA SER A 331 -14.41 1.12 -4.82
C SER A 331 -13.26 0.56 -3.97
N ILE A 332 -13.53 0.25 -2.69
CA ILE A 332 -12.55 -0.37 -1.81
C ILE A 332 -12.15 -1.77 -2.31
N THR A 333 -13.12 -2.56 -2.76
CA THR A 333 -12.83 -3.88 -3.36
C THR A 333 -12.03 -3.74 -4.65
N GLY A 334 -12.28 -2.65 -5.42
CA GLY A 334 -11.50 -2.30 -6.60
C GLY A 334 -10.03 -2.07 -6.29
N SER A 335 -9.70 -1.40 -5.19
CA SER A 335 -8.30 -1.19 -4.78
C SER A 335 -7.54 -2.51 -4.62
N PHE A 336 -8.15 -3.53 -4.01
CA PHE A 336 -7.55 -4.87 -3.88
C PHE A 336 -7.43 -5.61 -5.21
N LEU A 337 -8.47 -5.55 -6.05
CA LEU A 337 -8.45 -6.19 -7.36
C LEU A 337 -7.41 -5.56 -8.28
N GLY A 338 -7.34 -4.23 -8.30
CA GLY A 338 -6.35 -3.51 -9.09
C GLY A 338 -4.92 -3.73 -8.60
N ALA A 339 -4.69 -3.69 -7.29
CA ALA A 339 -3.40 -4.02 -6.70
C ALA A 339 -2.97 -5.45 -7.07
N GLY A 340 -3.87 -6.43 -6.94
CA GLY A 340 -3.62 -7.81 -7.34
C GLY A 340 -3.27 -7.93 -8.82
N PHE A 341 -4.05 -7.29 -9.68
CA PHE A 341 -3.85 -7.32 -11.12
C PHE A 341 -2.49 -6.75 -11.54
N ILE A 342 -2.18 -5.53 -11.08
CA ILE A 342 -0.92 -4.85 -11.41
C ILE A 342 0.30 -5.56 -10.79
N THR A 343 0.17 -6.14 -9.59
CA THR A 343 1.26 -6.88 -8.95
C THR A 343 1.55 -8.22 -9.64
N LEU A 344 0.52 -8.91 -10.14
CA LEU A 344 0.69 -10.23 -10.76
C LEU A 344 1.18 -10.15 -12.23
N ILE A 345 0.87 -9.08 -12.96
CA ILE A 345 1.29 -8.93 -14.37
C ILE A 345 2.82 -9.01 -14.55
N PRO A 346 3.66 -8.25 -13.79
CA PRO A 346 5.11 -8.36 -13.94
C PRO A 346 5.63 -9.76 -13.69
N ILE A 347 5.10 -10.43 -12.66
CA ILE A 347 5.50 -11.81 -12.31
C ILE A 347 5.17 -12.76 -13.45
N PHE A 348 3.96 -12.63 -14.02
CA PHE A 348 3.56 -13.42 -15.18
C PHE A 348 4.45 -13.14 -16.40
N LEU A 349 4.81 -11.88 -16.67
CA LEU A 349 5.65 -11.50 -17.79
C LEU A 349 7.09 -12.00 -17.66
N VAL A 350 7.67 -11.93 -16.45
CA VAL A 350 9.02 -12.45 -16.15
C VAL A 350 9.12 -13.96 -16.45
N VAL A 351 8.04 -14.71 -16.26
CA VAL A 351 8.01 -16.15 -16.52
C VAL A 351 7.65 -16.44 -17.98
N SER A 352 6.65 -15.74 -18.55
CA SER A 352 6.10 -16.06 -19.88
C SER A 352 6.95 -15.54 -21.02
N LEU A 353 7.54 -14.35 -20.93
CA LEU A 353 8.30 -13.75 -22.03
C LEU A 353 9.59 -14.50 -22.37
N PRO A 354 10.43 -14.91 -21.40
CA PRO A 354 11.62 -15.73 -21.72
C PRO A 354 11.23 -17.10 -22.31
N TRP A 355 10.14 -17.71 -21.83
CA TRP A 355 9.63 -18.96 -22.38
C TRP A 355 9.20 -18.80 -23.84
N LEU A 356 8.44 -17.74 -24.16
CA LEU A 356 8.06 -17.41 -25.55
C LEU A 356 9.28 -17.06 -26.40
N GLY A 357 10.20 -16.23 -25.90
CA GLY A 357 11.44 -15.87 -26.60
C GLY A 357 12.27 -17.09 -26.98
N GLY A 358 12.36 -18.07 -26.07
CA GLY A 358 13.03 -19.35 -26.34
C GLY A 358 12.41 -20.14 -27.50
N GLN A 359 11.08 -20.08 -27.69
CA GLN A 359 10.39 -20.73 -28.82
C GLN A 359 10.67 -20.05 -30.15
N PHE A 360 10.88 -18.74 -30.16
CA PHE A 360 11.14 -17.94 -31.36
C PHE A 360 12.62 -17.60 -31.56
N GLY A 361 13.52 -18.09 -30.71
CA GLY A 361 14.96 -17.80 -30.78
C GLY A 361 15.34 -16.35 -30.53
N ILE A 362 14.46 -15.59 -29.83
CA ILE A 362 14.67 -14.18 -29.46
C ILE A 362 15.20 -14.13 -28.02
N PRO A 363 16.41 -13.61 -27.78
CA PRO A 363 16.90 -13.41 -26.42
C PRO A 363 16.08 -12.32 -25.72
N VAL A 364 15.45 -12.66 -24.60
CA VAL A 364 14.67 -11.74 -23.78
C VAL A 364 15.46 -11.46 -22.50
N ASP A 365 15.92 -10.23 -22.32
CA ASP A 365 16.59 -9.77 -21.11
C ASP A 365 15.62 -9.08 -20.15
N ALA A 366 16.08 -8.78 -18.91
CA ALA A 366 15.26 -8.17 -17.88
C ALA A 366 14.78 -6.75 -18.28
N ALA A 367 15.62 -5.98 -18.99
CA ALA A 367 15.26 -4.63 -19.44
C ALA A 367 14.13 -4.68 -20.48
N MET A 368 14.16 -5.65 -21.38
CA MET A 368 13.08 -5.86 -22.36
C MET A 368 11.75 -6.20 -21.66
N VAL A 369 11.79 -7.04 -20.63
CA VAL A 369 10.59 -7.36 -19.83
C VAL A 369 10.00 -6.11 -19.18
N GLU A 370 10.83 -5.24 -18.59
CA GLU A 370 10.39 -4.00 -17.97
C GLU A 370 9.74 -3.03 -18.99
N HIS A 371 10.35 -2.85 -20.14
CA HIS A 371 9.78 -2.01 -21.20
C HIS A 371 8.44 -2.54 -21.71
N ILE A 372 8.32 -3.85 -21.93
CA ILE A 372 7.08 -4.50 -22.35
C ILE A 372 6.00 -4.34 -21.27
N GLN A 373 6.37 -4.43 -19.99
CA GLN A 373 5.47 -4.21 -18.86
C GLN A 373 4.82 -2.82 -18.91
N PHE A 374 5.61 -1.76 -19.11
CA PHE A 374 5.08 -0.39 -19.23
C PHE A 374 4.18 -0.22 -20.45
N MET A 375 4.52 -0.83 -21.58
CA MET A 375 3.66 -0.83 -22.77
C MET A 375 2.32 -1.52 -22.49
N ILE A 376 2.34 -2.66 -21.81
CA ILE A 376 1.13 -3.42 -21.45
C ILE A 376 0.28 -2.58 -20.46
N PHE A 377 0.88 -1.95 -19.47
CA PHE A 377 0.15 -1.09 -18.55
C PHE A 377 -0.54 0.06 -19.27
N GLY A 378 0.17 0.76 -20.16
CA GLY A 378 -0.42 1.82 -20.98
C GLY A 378 -1.58 1.32 -21.84
N ALA A 379 -1.41 0.19 -22.53
CA ALA A 379 -2.46 -0.41 -23.34
C ALA A 379 -3.68 -0.83 -22.50
N LEU A 380 -3.45 -1.46 -21.36
CA LEU A 380 -4.52 -1.87 -20.45
C LEU A 380 -5.34 -0.68 -19.93
N ILE A 381 -4.69 0.43 -19.57
CA ILE A 381 -5.41 1.63 -19.14
C ILE A 381 -6.36 2.11 -20.25
N ILE A 382 -5.86 2.21 -21.49
CA ILE A 382 -6.67 2.63 -22.63
C ILE A 382 -7.86 1.68 -22.83
N VAL A 383 -7.61 0.37 -22.79
CA VAL A 383 -8.65 -0.66 -22.93
C VAL A 383 -9.70 -0.53 -21.80
N PHE A 384 -9.26 -0.44 -20.54
CA PHE A 384 -10.19 -0.32 -19.41
C PHE A 384 -10.99 0.98 -19.45
N LEU A 385 -10.37 2.12 -19.76
CA LEU A 385 -11.08 3.40 -19.85
C LEU A 385 -12.13 3.42 -20.96
N ILE A 386 -11.92 2.68 -22.06
CA ILE A 386 -12.87 2.62 -23.18
C ILE A 386 -13.96 1.57 -22.93
N MET A 387 -13.57 0.35 -22.51
CA MET A 387 -14.50 -0.78 -22.42
C MET A 387 -15.20 -0.87 -21.07
N GLU A 388 -14.50 -0.55 -19.98
CA GLU A 388 -15.01 -0.73 -18.61
C GLU A 388 -14.54 0.41 -17.70
N PRO A 389 -15.12 1.63 -17.86
CA PRO A 389 -14.68 2.81 -17.11
C PRO A 389 -14.87 2.71 -15.59
N LEU A 390 -15.71 1.78 -15.13
CA LEU A 390 -15.91 1.48 -13.71
C LEU A 390 -14.92 0.44 -13.16
N GLY A 391 -14.05 -0.12 -14.01
CA GLY A 391 -12.96 -1.03 -13.65
C GLY A 391 -13.38 -2.43 -13.21
N LEU A 392 -12.41 -3.20 -12.70
CA LEU A 392 -12.60 -4.59 -12.25
C LEU A 392 -13.68 -4.74 -11.16
N ALA A 393 -13.90 -3.71 -10.34
CA ALA A 393 -14.92 -3.73 -9.31
C ALA A 393 -16.33 -3.89 -9.90
N HIS A 394 -16.61 -3.27 -11.03
CA HIS A 394 -17.89 -3.39 -11.72
C HIS A 394 -18.06 -4.78 -12.34
N LEU A 395 -17.02 -5.30 -12.98
CA LEU A 395 -17.03 -6.70 -13.49
C LEU A 395 -17.29 -7.70 -12.35
N TRP A 396 -16.72 -7.47 -11.18
CA TRP A 396 -17.00 -8.28 -9.99
C TRP A 396 -18.44 -8.18 -9.54
N GLN A 397 -19.05 -6.99 -9.61
CA GLN A 397 -20.49 -6.82 -9.30
C GLN A 397 -21.37 -7.56 -10.28
N ILE A 398 -21.13 -7.42 -11.59
CA ILE A 398 -21.86 -8.16 -12.63
C ILE A 398 -21.73 -9.67 -12.40
N GLY A 399 -20.53 -10.16 -12.09
CA GLY A 399 -20.30 -11.57 -11.76
C GLY A 399 -21.14 -12.04 -10.57
N LYS A 400 -21.17 -11.24 -9.48
CA LYS A 400 -22.01 -11.54 -8.31
C LYS A 400 -23.49 -11.55 -8.63
N GLU A 401 -23.97 -10.60 -9.42
CA GLU A 401 -25.37 -10.51 -9.83
C GLU A 401 -25.79 -11.73 -10.67
N LYS A 402 -24.96 -12.13 -11.63
CA LYS A 402 -25.18 -13.35 -12.43
C LYS A 402 -25.20 -14.62 -11.56
N LEU A 403 -24.26 -14.73 -10.61
CA LEU A 403 -24.25 -15.86 -9.67
C LEU A 403 -25.49 -15.90 -8.76
N ARG A 404 -26.04 -14.73 -8.40
CA ARG A 404 -27.30 -14.67 -7.62
C ARG A 404 -28.52 -15.09 -8.43
N GLN A 405 -28.51 -14.87 -9.73
CA GLN A 405 -29.62 -15.24 -10.62
C GLN A 405 -29.57 -16.72 -11.03
N TRP A 406 -28.41 -17.40 -10.85
CA TRP A 406 -28.29 -18.82 -11.17
C TRP A 406 -29.16 -19.69 -10.23
N PRO A 407 -29.97 -20.70 -10.69
CA PRO A 407 -29.93 -21.32 -12.01
C PRO A 407 -30.94 -20.78 -13.04
N PHE A 408 -31.57 -19.66 -12.80
CA PHE A 408 -32.55 -19.07 -13.71
C PHE A 408 -32.02 -17.80 -14.35
N PRO A 409 -31.24 -17.88 -15.47
CA PRO A 409 -30.89 -16.70 -16.26
C PRO A 409 -32.15 -16.19 -16.94
N TYR A 410 -32.46 -14.90 -16.75
CA TYR A 410 -33.40 -14.17 -17.58
C TYR A 410 -32.63 -13.46 -18.68
#